data_88977fbc92354c92a1b5beacc12be84e
#
_entry.id   88977fbc92354c92a1b5beacc12be84e
#
_cell.length_a   1.000
_cell.length_b   1.000
_cell.length_c   1.000
_cell.angle_alpha   90.00
_cell.angle_beta   90.00
_cell.angle_gamma   90.00
#
_symmetry.space_group_name_H-M   'P 1'
#
loop_
_entity.id
_entity.type
_entity.pdbx_description
1 polymer ?
#
loop_
_entity_poly.entity_id
_entity_poly.type
_entity_poly.pdbx_seq_one_letter_code
_entity_poly.pdbx_strand_id
1 'polypeptide(L)' 'AILNADKLVDKALRDSRYKGETMGERMKAAGKVWSNANHIWGAHKIRNHIAHEADVKINYDIARRALAAYKQALKDLGAI' A
#
# COMPACT_ATOMS: atom_id res chain seq x y z
N ALA A 1 6.30 10.76 -0.72
CA ALA A 1 6.42 9.73 0.23
C ALA A 1 5.31 8.71 0.25
N ILE A 2 4.29 8.83 1.13
CA ILE A 2 3.27 7.77 1.23
C ILE A 2 2.46 7.63 -0.07
N LEU A 3 2.04 8.73 -0.68
CA LEU A 3 1.26 8.67 -1.92
C LEU A 3 2.07 8.04 -3.06
N ASN A 4 3.34 8.37 -3.17
CA ASN A 4 4.20 7.78 -4.19
C ASN A 4 4.47 6.30 -3.93
N ALA A 5 4.69 5.92 -2.68
CA ALA A 5 4.89 4.51 -2.31
C ALA A 5 3.65 3.69 -2.62
N ASP A 6 2.47 4.22 -2.31
CA ASP A 6 1.20 3.57 -2.61
C ASP A 6 1.04 3.34 -4.12
N LYS A 7 1.37 4.35 -4.93
CA LYS A 7 1.32 4.23 -6.40
C LYS A 7 2.28 3.17 -6.93
N LEU A 8 3.46 3.05 -6.33
CA LEU A 8 4.43 2.02 -6.74
C LEU A 8 3.90 0.62 -6.46
N VAL A 9 3.28 0.42 -5.30
CA VAL A 9 2.67 -0.88 -4.97
C VAL A 9 1.51 -1.17 -5.92
N ASP A 10 0.67 -0.19 -6.22
CA ASP A 10 -0.43 -0.37 -7.17
C ASP A 10 0.09 -0.75 -8.56
N LYS A 11 1.14 -0.07 -9.03
CA LYS A 11 1.77 -0.43 -10.30
C LYS A 11 2.29 -1.87 -10.29
N ALA A 12 2.94 -2.28 -9.20
CA ALA A 12 3.44 -3.64 -9.07
C ALA A 12 2.31 -4.67 -9.08
N LEU A 13 1.17 -4.34 -8.45
CA LEU A 13 -0.01 -5.20 -8.50
C LEU A 13 -0.55 -5.36 -9.93
N ARG A 14 -0.62 -4.26 -10.67
CA ARG A 14 -1.07 -4.29 -12.07
C ARG A 14 -0.09 -5.07 -12.94
N ASP A 15 1.20 -4.83 -12.77
CA ASP A 15 2.24 -5.53 -13.53
C ASP A 15 2.23 -7.04 -13.24
N SER A 16 1.84 -7.43 -12.03
CA SER A 16 1.67 -8.83 -11.63
C SER A 16 0.32 -9.40 -12.05
N ARG A 17 -0.51 -8.61 -12.73
CA ARG A 17 -1.81 -8.99 -13.30
C ARG A 17 -2.89 -9.35 -12.26
N TYR A 18 -2.80 -8.82 -11.07
CA TYR A 18 -3.90 -8.92 -10.10
C TYR A 18 -5.04 -8.02 -10.55
N LYS A 19 -6.23 -8.57 -10.65
CA LYS A 19 -7.39 -7.87 -11.20
C LYS A 19 -8.17 -7.13 -10.13
N GLY A 20 -8.73 -5.99 -10.51
CA GLY A 20 -9.59 -5.17 -9.66
C GLY A 20 -9.73 -3.79 -10.26
N GLU A 21 -10.84 -3.12 -9.98
CA GLU A 21 -11.08 -1.76 -10.43
C GLU A 21 -10.39 -0.74 -9.52
N THR A 22 -10.13 -1.12 -8.27
CA THR A 22 -9.44 -0.28 -7.30
C THR A 22 -8.20 -1.00 -6.80
N MET A 23 -7.29 -0.23 -6.20
CA MET A 23 -6.11 -0.81 -5.55
C MET A 23 -6.50 -1.77 -4.45
N GLY A 24 -7.54 -1.44 -3.66
CA GLY A 24 -8.04 -2.32 -2.60
C GLY A 24 -8.48 -3.67 -3.14
N GLU A 25 -9.19 -3.67 -4.26
CA GLU A 25 -9.59 -4.92 -4.92
C GLU A 25 -8.40 -5.72 -5.42
N ARG A 26 -7.41 -5.05 -5.99
CA ARG A 26 -6.18 -5.70 -6.44
C ARG A 26 -5.40 -6.28 -5.27
N MET A 27 -5.32 -5.58 -4.14
CA MET A 27 -4.70 -6.08 -2.92
C MET A 27 -5.40 -7.32 -2.39
N LYS A 28 -6.72 -7.36 -2.46
CA LYS A 28 -7.52 -8.54 -2.10
C LYS A 28 -7.21 -9.71 -3.02
N ALA A 29 -7.15 -9.45 -4.31
CA ALA A 29 -6.84 -10.49 -5.30
C ALA A 29 -5.46 -11.10 -5.04
N ALA A 30 -4.51 -10.29 -4.60
CA ALA A 30 -3.16 -10.75 -4.26
C ALA A 30 -3.09 -11.48 -2.91
N GLY A 31 -4.12 -11.45 -2.13
CA GLY A 31 -4.32 -11.97 -0.76
C GLY A 31 -3.20 -12.77 -0.10
N LYS A 32 -2.73 -13.81 -0.76
CA LYS A 32 -1.75 -14.73 -0.17
C LYS A 32 -0.29 -14.31 -0.36
N VAL A 33 -0.04 -13.27 -1.13
CA VAL A 33 1.32 -12.82 -1.41
C VAL A 33 1.92 -12.05 -0.24
N TRP A 34 1.07 -11.43 0.58
CA TRP A 34 1.52 -10.53 1.64
C TRP A 34 2.16 -11.28 2.80
N SER A 35 3.39 -10.93 3.15
CA SER A 35 4.04 -11.46 4.35
C SER A 35 3.36 -10.92 5.62
N ASN A 36 2.81 -9.71 5.57
CA ASN A 36 2.01 -9.14 6.65
C ASN A 36 0.88 -8.29 6.09
N ALA A 37 -0.27 -8.93 5.87
CA ALA A 37 -1.43 -8.26 5.28
C ALA A 37 -1.92 -7.08 6.12
N ASN A 38 -1.89 -7.20 7.45
CA ASN A 38 -2.35 -6.11 8.32
C ASN A 38 -1.54 -4.83 8.12
N HIS A 39 -0.23 -4.95 7.92
CA HIS A 39 0.64 -3.81 7.70
C HIS A 39 0.32 -3.09 6.39
N ILE A 40 0.19 -3.83 5.29
CA ILE A 40 -0.08 -3.19 4.00
C ILE A 40 -1.50 -2.60 3.96
N TRP A 41 -2.48 -3.28 4.54
CA TRP A 41 -3.84 -2.74 4.62
C TRP A 41 -3.88 -1.48 5.50
N GLY A 42 -3.14 -1.47 6.61
CA GLY A 42 -3.02 -0.29 7.47
C GLY A 42 -2.39 0.89 6.74
N ALA A 43 -1.34 0.65 5.98
CA ALA A 43 -0.67 1.69 5.19
C ALA A 43 -1.62 2.25 4.12
N HIS A 44 -2.34 1.39 3.43
CA HIS A 44 -3.31 1.82 2.41
C HIS A 44 -4.44 2.65 3.01
N LYS A 45 -4.90 2.30 4.21
CA LYS A 45 -5.91 3.08 4.94
C LYS A 45 -5.40 4.48 5.26
N ILE A 46 -4.14 4.60 5.70
CA ILE A 46 -3.51 5.91 5.96
C ILE A 46 -3.47 6.74 4.68
N ARG A 47 -3.08 6.13 3.57
CA ARG A 47 -3.07 6.81 2.27
C ARG A 47 -4.45 7.35 1.91
N ASN A 48 -5.50 6.57 2.14
CA ASN A 48 -6.86 7.01 1.84
C ASN A 48 -7.27 8.21 2.71
N HIS A 49 -6.88 8.25 3.97
CA HIS A 49 -7.11 9.41 4.83
C HIS A 49 -6.40 10.65 4.29
N ILE A 50 -5.14 10.54 3.91
CA ILE A 50 -4.37 11.65 3.35
C ILE A 50 -5.02 12.18 2.07
N ALA A 51 -5.52 11.28 1.22
CA ALA A 51 -6.10 11.65 -0.07
C ALA A 51 -7.48 12.33 0.05
N HIS A 52 -8.24 12.01 1.09
CA HIS A 52 -9.64 12.43 1.19
C HIS A 52 -9.92 13.44 2.30
N GLU A 53 -9.00 13.66 3.21
CA GLU A 53 -9.19 14.58 4.34
C GLU A 53 -8.09 15.63 4.38
N ALA A 54 -8.49 16.91 4.38
CA ALA A 54 -7.55 18.03 4.32
C ALA A 54 -6.73 18.20 5.61
N ASP A 55 -7.27 17.77 6.77
CA ASP A 55 -6.69 18.04 8.08
C ASP A 55 -6.01 16.84 8.74
N VAL A 56 -5.70 15.81 7.97
CA VAL A 56 -5.05 14.63 8.53
C VAL A 56 -3.62 14.96 8.92
N LYS A 57 -3.33 14.79 10.21
CA LYS A 57 -1.97 14.92 10.72
C LYS A 57 -1.36 13.54 10.89
N ILE A 58 -0.29 13.29 10.18
CA ILE A 58 0.44 12.03 10.28
C ILE A 58 1.77 12.30 10.95
N ASN A 59 2.02 11.66 12.09
CA ASN A 59 3.29 11.83 12.76
C ASN A 59 4.39 11.01 12.06
N TYR A 60 5.61 11.28 12.42
CA TYR A 60 6.78 10.66 11.81
C TYR A 60 6.76 9.13 11.93
N ASP A 61 6.38 8.61 13.10
CA ASP A 61 6.35 7.16 13.34
C ASP A 61 5.33 6.46 12.46
N ILE A 62 4.13 7.05 12.32
CA ILE A 62 3.08 6.50 11.46
C ILE A 62 3.54 6.49 10.01
N ALA A 63 4.12 7.59 9.54
CA ALA A 63 4.63 7.70 8.18
C ALA A 63 5.73 6.66 7.91
N ARG A 64 6.66 6.50 8.84
CA ARG A 64 7.75 5.54 8.70
C ARG A 64 7.25 4.10 8.65
N ARG A 65 6.27 3.75 9.49
CA ARG A 65 5.66 2.42 9.49
C ARG A 65 4.93 2.13 8.18
N ALA A 66 4.21 3.12 7.67
CA ALA A 66 3.52 2.99 6.39
C ALA A 66 4.51 2.75 5.25
N LEU A 67 5.60 3.54 5.20
CA LEU A 67 6.63 3.36 4.18
C LEU A 67 7.31 2.00 4.27
N ALA A 68 7.57 1.53 5.50
CA ALA A 68 8.14 0.19 5.70
C ALA A 68 7.19 -0.90 5.20
N ALA A 69 5.87 -0.73 5.42
CA ALA A 69 4.87 -1.67 4.94
C ALA A 69 4.83 -1.71 3.41
N TYR A 70 4.91 -0.55 2.75
CA TYR A 70 4.97 -0.49 1.29
C TYR A 70 6.24 -1.14 0.73
N LYS A 71 7.36 -0.90 1.37
CA LYS A 71 8.63 -1.52 0.97
C LYS A 71 8.53 -3.04 1.04
N GLN A 72 7.99 -3.57 2.13
CA GLN A 72 7.79 -5.01 2.28
C GLN A 72 6.81 -5.55 1.23
N ALA A 73 5.74 -4.80 0.94
CA ALA A 73 4.79 -5.18 -0.10
C ALA A 73 5.45 -5.28 -1.47
N LEU A 74 6.34 -4.34 -1.81
CA LEU A 74 7.07 -4.39 -3.07
C LEU A 74 7.98 -5.61 -3.14
N LYS A 75 8.61 -5.98 -2.03
CA LYS A 75 9.41 -7.22 -1.94
C LYS A 75 8.53 -8.44 -2.12
N ASP A 76 7.36 -8.46 -1.48
CA ASP A 76 6.42 -9.58 -1.58
C ASP A 76 5.94 -9.79 -3.02
N LEU A 77 5.82 -8.69 -3.78
CA LEU A 77 5.42 -8.73 -5.19
C LEU A 77 6.60 -8.97 -6.14
N GLY A 78 7.81 -9.06 -5.62
CA GLY A 78 9.00 -9.25 -6.44
C GLY A 78 9.41 -8.02 -7.22
N ALA A 79 8.95 -6.83 -6.83
CA ALA A 79 9.25 -5.58 -7.53
C ALA A 79 10.59 -4.96 -7.10
N ILE A 80 11.11 -5.37 -5.96
CA ILE A 80 12.44 -4.96 -5.49
C ILE A 80 13.15 -6.10 -4.79
#